data_6100ffd312c2d27d3eaac04b2e87b64a
#
_entry.id   6100ffd312c2d27d3eaac04b2e87b64a
#
_cell.length_a   1.000
_cell.length_b   1.000
_cell.length_c   1.000
_cell.angle_alpha   90.00
_cell.angle_beta   90.00
_cell.angle_gamma   90.00
#
_symmetry.space_group_name_H-M   'P 1'
#
loop_
_entity.id
_entity.type
_entity.pdbx_description
1 polymer ?
#
loop_
_entity_poly.entity_id
_entity_poly.type
_entity_poly.pdbx_seq_one_letter_code
_entity_poly.pdbx_strand_id
1 'polypeptide(L)'
;VTTSPSPEAPSAGRPHPAPPVGCPAHTGTDAVPLSGPRFHTDPSGLYREIRREHGPVVPVELGGFPAWLVIGYRELHQVTSDPVLFPRDVGLWNQWENIPPDWPLLPMVGQRQPSIYYTVGAEHRRHCEMAVPALEGVDLFELRRITERLADELIDGFCGRGSAELVSEYAVQLPVLALARIIGFPFEDGPEMARVLNALADGGADAQQAYARFGELIQRLVETKRAQPGADVTSRMLAHPEPFTEQEYMLDLMAVTAAGHLPTADWLGNSIRLMLTDDRFAASLGGGRHSVAQAMNEVLWEDTPTQILSGRWAARDTQLGGRAIRTGDMLLLGLAGANADPAVRQHGPRATDGPYTGNSAHFAFSYGEYRCPFPAQEIAEVIARTGIEVLLDRLPDLDLAVPAPTLARRPSAFLRGMSALPVRFTPVPTTGGHR
;
A
#
# COMPACT_ATOMS: atom_id res chain seq x y z
N VAL A 1 11.90 50.71 -27.70
CA VAL A 1 12.40 50.18 -26.42
C VAL A 1 11.17 49.67 -25.66
N THR A 2 10.86 48.41 -25.80
CA THR A 2 9.76 47.73 -25.09
C THR A 2 10.40 46.87 -24.01
N THR A 3 10.19 47.22 -22.77
CA THR A 3 10.60 46.48 -21.59
C THR A 3 9.58 45.35 -21.32
N SER A 4 10.05 44.09 -21.36
CA SER A 4 9.30 42.93 -20.91
C SER A 4 9.20 42.91 -19.38
N PRO A 5 8.08 42.48 -18.77
CA PRO A 5 7.99 42.30 -17.33
C PRO A 5 8.69 41.03 -16.86
N SER A 6 9.39 41.15 -15.74
CA SER A 6 10.02 40.01 -15.01
C SER A 6 8.95 39.07 -14.47
N PRO A 7 9.26 37.74 -14.34
CA PRO A 7 8.35 36.78 -13.76
C PRO A 7 8.17 37.01 -12.26
N GLU A 8 6.91 37.08 -11.82
CA GLU A 8 6.52 37.14 -10.41
C GLU A 8 6.98 35.86 -9.66
N ALA A 9 7.52 36.08 -8.46
CA ALA A 9 7.88 35.02 -7.55
C ALA A 9 6.63 34.25 -7.06
N PRO A 10 6.72 32.94 -6.78
CA PRO A 10 5.59 32.17 -6.29
C PRO A 10 5.13 32.72 -4.94
N SER A 11 3.82 32.96 -4.83
CA SER A 11 3.17 33.49 -3.63
C SER A 11 3.39 32.50 -2.48
N ALA A 12 3.96 33.01 -1.39
CA ALA A 12 4.06 32.27 -0.11
C ALA A 12 2.65 31.82 0.30
N GLY A 13 2.50 30.49 0.47
CA GLY A 13 1.26 29.89 0.93
C GLY A 13 0.78 30.56 2.23
N ARG A 14 -0.52 30.78 2.34
CA ARG A 14 -1.13 31.31 3.57
C ARG A 14 -0.79 30.38 4.72
N PRO A 15 -0.39 30.87 5.90
CA PRO A 15 -0.18 30.03 7.07
C PRO A 15 -1.50 29.32 7.40
N HIS A 16 -1.44 28.01 7.59
CA HIS A 16 -2.58 27.22 8.06
C HIS A 16 -3.07 27.77 9.41
N PRO A 17 -4.39 27.79 9.65
CA PRO A 17 -4.93 28.19 10.94
C PRO A 17 -4.38 27.27 12.03
N ALA A 18 -4.00 27.84 13.16
CA ALA A 18 -3.52 27.06 14.30
C ALA A 18 -4.63 26.11 14.77
N PRO A 19 -4.30 24.84 15.08
CA PRO A 19 -5.27 23.87 15.53
C PRO A 19 -5.91 24.29 16.85
N PRO A 20 -7.18 23.91 17.12
CA PRO A 20 -7.87 24.30 18.33
C PRO A 20 -7.17 23.78 19.58
N VAL A 21 -7.04 24.65 20.56
CA VAL A 21 -6.47 24.37 21.88
C VAL A 21 -7.30 23.28 22.55
N GLY A 22 -6.73 22.07 22.76
CA GLY A 22 -7.42 21.03 23.52
C GLY A 22 -7.09 19.57 23.22
N CYS A 23 -6.38 19.26 22.14
CA CYS A 23 -5.96 17.87 21.89
C CYS A 23 -4.68 17.54 22.68
N PRO A 24 -4.64 16.43 23.48
CA PRO A 24 -3.44 16.02 24.23
C PRO A 24 -2.24 15.72 23.33
N ALA A 25 -2.45 15.37 22.06
CA ALA A 25 -1.39 15.23 21.07
C ALA A 25 -0.70 16.57 20.74
N HIS A 26 -1.25 17.71 21.20
CA HIS A 26 -0.77 19.05 20.89
C HIS A 26 -0.28 19.88 22.07
N THR A 27 -0.32 19.38 23.29
CA THR A 27 0.13 20.16 24.45
C THR A 27 1.64 20.21 24.62
N GLY A 28 2.41 19.82 23.60
CA GLY A 28 3.86 19.87 23.65
C GLY A 28 4.52 19.93 22.28
N THR A 29 5.72 20.47 22.25
CA THR A 29 6.70 20.46 21.15
C THR A 29 7.17 19.06 20.73
N ASP A 30 6.47 17.99 21.18
CA ASP A 30 6.92 16.60 21.13
C ASP A 30 6.23 15.74 20.06
N ALA A 31 5.36 16.31 19.20
CA ALA A 31 4.74 15.55 18.12
C ALA A 31 5.78 15.19 17.05
N VAL A 32 5.92 13.91 16.75
CA VAL A 32 6.85 13.41 15.75
C VAL A 32 6.26 13.64 14.35
N PRO A 33 6.93 14.38 13.45
CA PRO A 33 6.45 14.53 12.08
C PRO A 33 6.56 13.20 11.33
N LEU A 34 5.48 12.79 10.64
CA LEU A 34 5.46 11.62 9.76
C LEU A 34 6.04 11.93 8.37
N SER A 35 7.09 12.73 8.33
CA SER A 35 7.77 13.18 7.12
C SER A 35 9.26 13.43 7.41
N GLY A 36 10.03 13.64 6.34
CA GLY A 36 11.43 14.01 6.46
C GLY A 36 12.40 12.89 6.09
N PRO A 37 13.70 13.21 5.94
CA PRO A 37 14.70 12.30 5.36
C PRO A 37 14.82 10.96 6.07
N ARG A 38 14.78 10.93 7.40
CA ARG A 38 14.93 9.68 8.18
C ARG A 38 13.78 8.69 7.96
N PHE A 39 12.58 9.20 7.68
CA PHE A 39 11.42 8.35 7.39
C PHE A 39 11.61 7.52 6.11
N HIS A 40 12.47 8.00 5.19
CA HIS A 40 12.73 7.36 3.90
C HIS A 40 14.07 6.60 3.87
N THR A 41 15.06 7.01 4.68
CA THR A 41 16.40 6.41 4.65
C THR A 41 16.62 5.37 5.74
N ASP A 42 16.09 5.57 6.94
CA ASP A 42 16.21 4.65 8.09
C ASP A 42 14.90 4.59 8.92
N PRO A 43 13.80 4.12 8.34
CA PRO A 43 12.52 4.02 9.07
C PRO A 43 12.59 3.05 10.25
N SER A 44 13.36 1.98 10.16
CA SER A 44 13.51 1.01 11.25
C SER A 44 14.25 1.60 12.45
N GLY A 45 15.30 2.38 12.22
CA GLY A 45 15.97 3.14 13.27
C GLY A 45 15.08 4.19 13.91
N LEU A 46 14.31 4.89 13.07
CA LEU A 46 13.34 5.88 13.54
C LEU A 46 12.26 5.22 14.43
N TYR A 47 11.66 4.11 14.03
CA TYR A 47 10.66 3.40 14.86
C TYR A 47 11.24 2.92 16.19
N ARG A 48 12.48 2.47 16.26
CA ARG A 48 13.16 2.11 17.52
C ARG A 48 13.35 3.31 18.43
N GLU A 49 13.74 4.46 17.88
CA GLU A 49 13.97 5.70 18.62
C GLU A 49 12.66 6.25 19.19
N ILE A 50 11.65 6.47 18.36
CA ILE A 50 10.36 7.01 18.82
C ILE A 50 9.66 6.09 19.82
N ARG A 51 9.82 4.75 19.68
CA ARG A 51 9.32 3.81 20.68
C ARG A 51 10.01 3.97 22.03
N ARG A 52 11.33 4.16 22.03
CA ARG A 52 12.10 4.36 23.26
C ARG A 52 11.71 5.66 23.97
N GLU A 53 11.43 6.71 23.19
CA GLU A 53 11.14 8.05 23.73
C GLU A 53 9.68 8.24 24.12
N HIS A 54 8.76 7.71 23.35
CA HIS A 54 7.33 7.95 23.50
C HIS A 54 6.52 6.71 23.89
N GLY A 55 7.12 5.51 23.83
CA GLY A 55 6.43 4.24 24.11
C GLY A 55 5.67 3.71 22.89
N PRO A 56 4.67 2.83 23.11
CA PRO A 56 3.98 2.11 22.03
C PRO A 56 2.92 2.95 21.29
N VAL A 57 2.51 4.10 21.86
CA VAL A 57 1.52 5.03 21.29
C VAL A 57 2.13 6.42 21.29
N VAL A 58 2.39 6.93 20.11
CA VAL A 58 3.23 8.11 19.84
C VAL A 58 2.37 9.27 19.38
N PRO A 59 2.50 10.48 19.97
CA PRO A 59 1.87 11.67 19.43
C PRO A 59 2.56 12.07 18.13
N VAL A 60 1.80 12.24 17.05
CA VAL A 60 2.32 12.58 15.73
C VAL A 60 1.52 13.69 15.07
N GLU A 61 2.11 14.28 14.04
CA GLU A 61 1.44 15.21 13.14
C GLU A 61 1.35 14.60 11.73
N LEU A 62 0.15 14.53 11.19
CA LEU A 62 -0.11 14.09 9.83
C LEU A 62 -0.68 15.25 9.00
N GLY A 63 0.15 15.84 8.13
CA GLY A 63 -0.29 16.90 7.23
C GLY A 63 -0.92 18.11 7.93
N GLY A 64 -0.37 18.50 9.09
CA GLY A 64 -0.84 19.62 9.91
C GLY A 64 -1.89 19.23 10.97
N PHE A 65 -2.32 17.98 11.04
CA PHE A 65 -3.34 17.54 11.99
C PHE A 65 -2.81 16.52 13.01
N PRO A 66 -3.28 16.59 14.27
CA PRO A 66 -2.83 15.71 15.33
C PRO A 66 -3.36 14.28 15.13
N ALA A 67 -2.53 13.30 15.47
CA ALA A 67 -2.90 11.91 15.50
C ALA A 67 -2.06 11.13 16.52
N TRP A 68 -2.50 9.93 16.83
CA TRP A 68 -1.75 8.94 17.59
C TRP A 68 -1.24 7.84 16.67
N LEU A 69 0.08 7.67 16.58
CA LEU A 69 0.68 6.54 15.86
C LEU A 69 0.85 5.35 16.79
N VAL A 70 0.14 4.26 16.51
CA VAL A 70 0.16 3.03 17.31
C VAL A 70 1.21 2.09 16.73
N ILE A 71 2.36 1.95 17.40
CA ILE A 71 3.50 1.13 16.98
C ILE A 71 3.79 -0.05 17.92
N GLY A 72 3.09 -0.17 19.06
CA GLY A 72 3.15 -1.35 19.91
C GLY A 72 2.33 -2.49 19.32
N TYR A 73 2.90 -3.70 19.26
CA TYR A 73 2.20 -4.87 18.70
C TYR A 73 0.91 -5.19 19.47
N ARG A 74 0.97 -5.15 20.79
CA ARG A 74 -0.18 -5.39 21.67
C ARG A 74 -1.25 -4.31 21.52
N GLU A 75 -0.84 -3.05 21.49
CA GLU A 75 -1.72 -1.90 21.35
C GLU A 75 -2.38 -1.88 19.97
N LEU A 76 -1.63 -2.22 18.93
CA LEU A 76 -2.18 -2.35 17.58
C LEU A 76 -3.21 -3.47 17.50
N HIS A 77 -2.92 -4.62 18.10
CA HIS A 77 -3.89 -5.72 18.18
C HIS A 77 -5.15 -5.27 18.94
N GLN A 78 -5.01 -4.55 20.06
CA GLN A 78 -6.16 -4.01 20.81
C GLN A 78 -7.03 -3.11 19.94
N VAL A 79 -6.43 -2.15 19.21
CA VAL A 79 -7.16 -1.22 18.34
C VAL A 79 -7.86 -1.96 17.19
N THR A 80 -7.19 -2.92 16.57
CA THR A 80 -7.75 -3.64 15.42
C THR A 80 -8.80 -4.67 15.80
N SER A 81 -8.78 -5.17 17.06
CA SER A 81 -9.74 -6.15 17.57
C SER A 81 -11.03 -5.54 18.12
N ASP A 82 -11.06 -4.23 18.37
CA ASP A 82 -12.25 -3.55 18.92
C ASP A 82 -12.78 -2.48 17.93
N PRO A 83 -13.56 -2.92 16.90
CA PRO A 83 -14.13 -2.02 15.91
C PRO A 83 -15.24 -1.12 16.49
N VAL A 84 -15.73 -1.40 17.70
CA VAL A 84 -16.73 -0.57 18.38
C VAL A 84 -16.07 0.61 19.08
N LEU A 85 -14.95 0.37 19.76
CA LEU A 85 -14.19 1.43 20.42
C LEU A 85 -13.36 2.24 19.41
N PHE A 86 -12.84 1.59 18.38
CA PHE A 86 -11.99 2.19 17.37
C PHE A 86 -12.55 1.92 15.93
N PRO A 87 -13.75 2.43 15.63
CA PRO A 87 -14.33 2.27 14.30
C PRO A 87 -13.53 3.02 13.24
N ARG A 88 -13.77 2.70 11.97
CA ARG A 88 -13.24 3.42 10.79
C ARG A 88 -14.19 4.57 10.38
N ASP A 89 -14.84 5.21 11.34
CA ASP A 89 -15.82 6.25 11.09
C ASP A 89 -15.19 7.65 11.18
N VAL A 90 -14.89 8.23 10.03
CA VAL A 90 -14.38 9.60 9.93
C VAL A 90 -15.36 10.65 10.48
N GLY A 91 -16.65 10.31 10.60
CA GLY A 91 -17.65 11.16 11.23
C GLY A 91 -17.40 11.47 12.70
N LEU A 92 -16.59 10.62 13.36
CA LEU A 92 -16.17 10.83 14.75
C LEU A 92 -14.98 11.78 14.88
N TRP A 93 -14.27 12.09 13.81
CA TRP A 93 -13.02 12.85 13.88
C TRP A 93 -13.24 14.24 14.46
N ASN A 94 -12.62 14.52 15.61
CA ASN A 94 -12.73 15.80 16.31
C ASN A 94 -12.08 16.98 15.56
N GLN A 95 -11.33 16.71 14.48
CA GLN A 95 -10.74 17.73 13.60
C GLN A 95 -11.53 17.91 12.29
N TRP A 96 -12.60 17.16 12.06
CA TRP A 96 -13.29 17.13 10.75
C TRP A 96 -13.66 18.52 10.21
N GLU A 97 -14.19 19.39 11.06
CA GLU A 97 -14.58 20.75 10.67
C GLU A 97 -13.40 21.67 10.32
N ASN A 98 -12.18 21.28 10.69
CA ASN A 98 -10.95 22.01 10.42
C ASN A 98 -10.23 21.52 9.14
N ILE A 99 -10.67 20.40 8.56
CA ILE A 99 -10.02 19.79 7.40
C ILE A 99 -10.39 20.54 6.13
N PRO A 100 -9.41 21.08 5.38
CA PRO A 100 -9.69 21.69 4.09
C PRO A 100 -10.27 20.65 3.11
N PRO A 101 -11.26 21.01 2.28
CA PRO A 101 -11.82 20.09 1.28
C PRO A 101 -10.79 19.57 0.25
N ASP A 102 -9.73 20.36 0.03
CA ASP A 102 -8.62 20.08 -0.87
C ASP A 102 -7.40 19.48 -0.15
N TRP A 103 -7.55 19.05 1.11
CA TRP A 103 -6.45 18.42 1.85
C TRP A 103 -5.97 17.15 1.13
N PRO A 104 -4.67 17.08 0.71
CA PRO A 104 -4.20 16.02 -0.18
C PRO A 104 -4.31 14.61 0.40
N LEU A 105 -4.34 14.48 1.73
CA LEU A 105 -4.40 13.19 2.41
C LEU A 105 -5.84 12.70 2.65
N LEU A 106 -6.85 13.50 2.32
CA LEU A 106 -8.26 13.16 2.58
C LEU A 106 -8.67 11.80 1.97
N PRO A 107 -8.29 11.44 0.73
CA PRO A 107 -8.61 10.13 0.16
C PRO A 107 -7.96 8.95 0.90
N MET A 108 -6.82 9.19 1.54
CA MET A 108 -6.08 8.15 2.28
C MET A 108 -6.54 8.02 3.72
N VAL A 109 -6.97 9.13 4.34
CA VAL A 109 -7.33 9.17 5.75
C VAL A 109 -8.78 8.76 5.97
N GLY A 110 -9.72 9.33 5.22
CA GLY A 110 -11.13 8.99 5.32
C GLY A 110 -12.03 10.02 4.64
N GLN A 111 -13.09 9.52 4.03
CA GLN A 111 -14.14 10.31 3.40
C GLN A 111 -15.51 9.80 3.84
N ARG A 112 -16.53 10.67 3.82
CA ARG A 112 -17.91 10.27 4.07
C ARG A 112 -18.54 9.79 2.75
N GLN A 113 -18.10 8.61 2.28
CA GLN A 113 -18.57 8.00 1.04
C GLN A 113 -19.01 6.55 1.27
N PRO A 114 -20.05 6.06 0.56
CA PRO A 114 -20.54 4.71 0.70
C PRO A 114 -19.63 3.72 -0.04
N SER A 115 -18.56 3.27 0.60
CA SER A 115 -17.69 2.22 0.06
C SER A 115 -17.15 1.31 1.16
N ILE A 116 -16.71 0.13 0.78
CA ILE A 116 -16.05 -0.83 1.65
C ILE A 116 -14.90 -0.21 2.47
N TYR A 117 -14.25 0.82 1.94
CA TYR A 117 -13.12 1.47 2.60
C TYR A 117 -13.53 2.48 3.67
N TYR A 118 -14.73 3.10 3.58
CA TYR A 118 -15.14 4.20 4.47
C TYR A 118 -16.33 3.86 5.37
N THR A 119 -17.04 2.78 5.10
CA THR A 119 -18.21 2.35 5.87
C THR A 119 -17.84 1.55 7.12
N VAL A 120 -18.76 1.43 8.06
CA VAL A 120 -18.58 0.75 9.35
C VAL A 120 -19.80 -0.13 9.69
N GLY A 121 -19.62 -1.09 10.58
CA GLY A 121 -20.69 -1.92 11.13
C GLY A 121 -21.45 -2.69 10.05
N ALA A 122 -22.78 -2.63 10.09
CA ALA A 122 -23.64 -3.37 9.15
C ALA A 122 -23.42 -2.97 7.69
N GLU A 123 -23.19 -1.68 7.44
CA GLU A 123 -22.91 -1.17 6.10
C GLU A 123 -21.60 -1.71 5.55
N HIS A 124 -20.53 -1.69 6.34
CA HIS A 124 -19.26 -2.30 5.95
C HIS A 124 -19.42 -3.80 5.64
N ARG A 125 -20.15 -4.54 6.47
CA ARG A 125 -20.40 -5.97 6.22
C ARG A 125 -21.15 -6.20 4.90
N ARG A 126 -22.17 -5.36 4.59
CA ARG A 126 -22.89 -5.43 3.32
C ARG A 126 -21.95 -5.28 2.11
N HIS A 127 -21.04 -4.30 2.14
CA HIS A 127 -20.02 -4.14 1.10
C HIS A 127 -19.04 -5.34 1.04
N CYS A 128 -18.64 -5.90 2.20
CA CYS A 128 -17.82 -7.09 2.25
C CYS A 128 -18.51 -8.32 1.65
N GLU A 129 -19.82 -8.52 1.92
CA GLU A 129 -20.60 -9.63 1.40
C GLU A 129 -20.71 -9.60 -0.14
N MET A 130 -20.60 -8.43 -0.75
CA MET A 130 -20.50 -8.29 -2.21
C MET A 130 -19.07 -8.51 -2.72
N ALA A 131 -18.10 -7.83 -2.15
CA ALA A 131 -16.74 -7.77 -2.72
C ALA A 131 -15.91 -9.04 -2.43
N VAL A 132 -16.02 -9.62 -1.23
CA VAL A 132 -15.19 -10.77 -0.84
C VAL A 132 -15.50 -12.01 -1.68
N PRO A 133 -16.76 -12.45 -1.86
CA PRO A 133 -17.08 -13.59 -2.73
C PRO A 133 -16.71 -13.34 -4.20
N ALA A 134 -16.76 -12.08 -4.67
CA ALA A 134 -16.34 -11.74 -6.02
C ALA A 134 -14.83 -11.96 -6.23
N LEU A 135 -14.01 -11.69 -5.19
CA LEU A 135 -12.58 -11.98 -5.18
C LEU A 135 -12.30 -13.47 -5.01
N GLU A 136 -13.03 -14.18 -4.14
CA GLU A 136 -12.92 -15.65 -3.97
C GLU A 136 -13.15 -16.42 -5.29
N GLY A 137 -13.98 -15.86 -6.17
CA GLY A 137 -14.24 -16.43 -7.49
C GLY A 137 -13.08 -16.27 -8.49
N VAL A 138 -11.95 -15.67 -8.12
CA VAL A 138 -10.77 -15.57 -9.00
C VAL A 138 -10.06 -16.92 -9.05
N ASP A 139 -9.86 -17.45 -10.26
CA ASP A 139 -9.06 -18.66 -10.47
C ASP A 139 -7.56 -18.30 -10.32
N LEU A 140 -6.96 -18.74 -9.22
CA LEU A 140 -5.55 -18.47 -8.91
C LEU A 140 -4.57 -19.16 -9.86
N PHE A 141 -4.96 -20.29 -10.48
CA PHE A 141 -4.12 -20.95 -11.51
C PHE A 141 -4.11 -20.14 -12.81
N GLU A 142 -5.27 -19.65 -13.23
CA GLU A 142 -5.34 -18.78 -14.42
C GLU A 142 -4.68 -17.43 -14.13
N LEU A 143 -4.85 -16.86 -12.95
CA LEU A 143 -4.13 -15.66 -12.52
C LEU A 143 -2.61 -15.86 -12.61
N ARG A 144 -2.09 -16.99 -12.13
CA ARG A 144 -0.66 -17.32 -12.25
C ARG A 144 -0.22 -17.33 -13.72
N ARG A 145 -0.95 -18.04 -14.59
CA ARG A 145 -0.64 -18.09 -16.04
C ARG A 145 -0.68 -16.73 -16.72
N ILE A 146 -1.66 -15.89 -16.34
CA ILE A 146 -1.75 -14.51 -16.82
C ILE A 146 -0.51 -13.74 -16.36
N THR A 147 -0.16 -13.85 -15.10
CA THR A 147 0.98 -13.13 -14.50
C THR A 147 2.31 -13.58 -15.12
N GLU A 148 2.50 -14.88 -15.38
CA GLU A 148 3.68 -15.43 -16.08
C GLU A 148 3.84 -14.77 -17.46
N ARG A 149 2.78 -14.71 -18.27
CA ARG A 149 2.82 -14.08 -19.61
C ARG A 149 3.12 -12.58 -19.52
N LEU A 150 2.45 -11.85 -18.62
CA LEU A 150 2.66 -10.43 -18.44
C LEU A 150 4.10 -10.13 -17.96
N ALA A 151 4.63 -10.96 -17.09
CA ALA A 151 6.01 -10.84 -16.62
C ALA A 151 7.00 -11.05 -17.77
N ASP A 152 6.81 -12.08 -18.59
CA ASP A 152 7.63 -12.32 -19.79
C ASP A 152 7.58 -11.14 -20.78
N GLU A 153 6.39 -10.61 -21.06
CA GLU A 153 6.21 -9.46 -21.97
C GLU A 153 6.92 -8.21 -21.43
N LEU A 154 6.84 -7.93 -20.13
CA LEU A 154 7.55 -6.81 -19.51
C LEU A 154 9.06 -6.99 -19.57
N ILE A 155 9.57 -8.19 -19.27
CA ILE A 155 11.00 -8.51 -19.33
C ILE A 155 11.52 -8.40 -20.75
N ASP A 156 10.77 -8.86 -21.75
CA ASP A 156 11.14 -8.73 -23.17
C ASP A 156 11.33 -7.27 -23.59
N GLY A 157 10.68 -6.32 -22.91
CA GLY A 157 10.87 -4.87 -23.11
C GLY A 157 12.26 -4.35 -22.73
N PHE A 158 13.01 -5.05 -21.85
CA PHE A 158 14.31 -4.59 -21.36
C PHE A 158 15.43 -5.64 -21.38
N CYS A 159 15.15 -6.93 -21.54
CA CYS A 159 16.13 -8.01 -21.39
C CYS A 159 17.32 -7.92 -22.34
N GLY A 160 17.16 -7.30 -23.50
CA GLY A 160 18.24 -7.08 -24.47
C GLY A 160 19.20 -5.93 -24.12
N ARG A 161 18.86 -5.08 -23.14
CA ARG A 161 19.64 -3.88 -22.78
C ARG A 161 20.79 -4.16 -21.78
N GLY A 162 20.70 -5.26 -21.02
CA GLY A 162 21.65 -5.58 -19.94
C GLY A 162 21.47 -4.74 -18.67
N SER A 163 20.46 -3.89 -18.63
CA SER A 163 20.08 -3.07 -17.46
C SER A 163 18.62 -2.68 -17.51
N ALA A 164 18.01 -2.46 -16.35
CA ALA A 164 16.63 -2.00 -16.20
C ALA A 164 16.44 -1.18 -14.91
N GLU A 165 15.37 -0.40 -14.87
CA GLU A 165 14.86 0.18 -13.62
C GLU A 165 13.61 -0.60 -13.20
N LEU A 166 13.77 -1.55 -12.26
CA LEU A 166 12.75 -2.55 -11.95
C LEU A 166 11.49 -1.99 -11.28
N VAL A 167 11.54 -0.84 -10.61
CA VAL A 167 10.32 -0.27 -10.00
C VAL A 167 9.36 0.17 -11.09
N SER A 168 9.79 1.04 -11.99
CA SER A 168 8.91 1.61 -13.02
C SER A 168 8.67 0.69 -14.20
N GLU A 169 9.67 -0.13 -14.60
CA GLU A 169 9.57 -0.98 -15.78
C GLU A 169 8.94 -2.35 -15.50
N TYR A 170 8.89 -2.78 -14.22
CA TYR A 170 8.42 -4.11 -13.86
C TYR A 170 7.49 -4.15 -12.66
N ALA A 171 7.98 -3.76 -11.45
CA ALA A 171 7.28 -4.01 -10.19
C ALA A 171 5.94 -3.27 -10.10
N VAL A 172 5.84 -2.07 -10.66
CA VAL A 172 4.60 -1.29 -10.71
C VAL A 172 3.69 -1.75 -11.85
N GLN A 173 4.26 -2.17 -12.98
CA GLN A 173 3.49 -2.54 -14.17
C GLN A 173 2.80 -3.90 -14.00
N LEU A 174 3.50 -4.90 -13.49
CA LEU A 174 2.99 -6.27 -13.42
C LEU A 174 1.69 -6.40 -12.60
N PRO A 175 1.62 -5.87 -11.35
CA PRO A 175 0.39 -5.98 -10.56
C PRO A 175 -0.79 -5.26 -11.18
N VAL A 176 -0.61 -4.06 -11.75
CA VAL A 176 -1.73 -3.33 -12.33
C VAL A 176 -2.28 -4.03 -13.57
N LEU A 177 -1.42 -4.60 -14.42
CA LEU A 177 -1.85 -5.35 -15.60
C LEU A 177 -2.58 -6.64 -15.21
N ALA A 178 -2.06 -7.38 -14.20
CA ALA A 178 -2.71 -8.58 -13.70
C ALA A 178 -4.07 -8.27 -13.05
N LEU A 179 -4.14 -7.22 -12.22
CA LEU A 179 -5.38 -6.76 -11.59
C LEU A 179 -6.41 -6.30 -12.63
N ALA A 180 -5.98 -5.53 -13.64
CA ALA A 180 -6.87 -5.10 -14.72
C ALA A 180 -7.57 -6.31 -15.38
N ARG A 181 -6.86 -7.42 -15.59
CA ARG A 181 -7.42 -8.64 -16.16
C ARG A 181 -8.48 -9.30 -15.28
N ILE A 182 -8.21 -9.49 -13.99
CA ILE A 182 -9.16 -10.15 -13.08
C ILE A 182 -10.36 -9.26 -12.72
N ILE A 183 -10.17 -7.93 -12.70
CA ILE A 183 -11.24 -6.96 -12.50
C ILE A 183 -12.14 -6.87 -13.73
N GLY A 184 -11.58 -7.14 -14.92
CA GLY A 184 -12.33 -7.24 -16.16
C GLY A 184 -12.15 -6.07 -17.11
N PHE A 185 -11.09 -5.26 -16.94
CA PHE A 185 -10.73 -4.21 -17.90
C PHE A 185 -10.27 -4.79 -19.24
N PRO A 186 -10.56 -4.12 -20.34
CA PRO A 186 -9.90 -4.39 -21.63
C PRO A 186 -8.37 -4.31 -21.50
N PHE A 187 -7.67 -5.11 -22.28
CA PHE A 187 -6.20 -5.16 -22.22
C PHE A 187 -5.56 -3.79 -22.52
N GLU A 188 -6.14 -3.08 -23.47
CA GLU A 188 -5.71 -1.74 -23.89
C GLU A 188 -5.79 -0.67 -22.81
N ASP A 189 -6.64 -0.84 -21.79
CA ASP A 189 -6.77 0.09 -20.67
C ASP A 189 -5.65 -0.06 -19.61
N GLY A 190 -4.92 -1.17 -19.62
CA GLY A 190 -3.87 -1.47 -18.64
C GLY A 190 -2.81 -0.38 -18.48
N PRO A 191 -2.17 0.09 -19.56
CA PRO A 191 -1.16 1.16 -19.47
C PRO A 191 -1.72 2.50 -18.98
N GLU A 192 -2.98 2.83 -19.29
CA GLU A 192 -3.64 4.02 -18.77
C GLU A 192 -3.94 3.87 -17.29
N MET A 193 -4.44 2.71 -16.88
CA MET A 193 -4.69 2.39 -15.47
C MET A 193 -3.41 2.51 -14.63
N ALA A 194 -2.28 1.97 -15.11
CA ALA A 194 -1.00 2.09 -14.44
C ALA A 194 -0.59 3.54 -14.23
N ARG A 195 -0.72 4.37 -15.25
CA ARG A 195 -0.38 5.79 -15.20
C ARG A 195 -1.26 6.55 -14.21
N VAL A 196 -2.57 6.30 -14.23
CA VAL A 196 -3.55 6.94 -13.35
C VAL A 196 -3.32 6.55 -11.89
N LEU A 197 -3.14 5.26 -11.60
CA LEU A 197 -2.91 4.80 -10.22
C LEU A 197 -1.57 5.27 -9.65
N ASN A 198 -0.52 5.39 -10.47
CA ASN A 198 0.75 5.97 -10.04
C ASN A 198 0.63 7.45 -9.71
N ALA A 199 -0.06 8.25 -10.54
CA ALA A 199 -0.28 9.66 -10.28
C ALA A 199 -1.09 9.89 -8.99
N LEU A 200 -2.06 9.03 -8.69
CA LEU A 200 -2.79 9.03 -7.42
C LEU A 200 -1.88 8.77 -6.23
N ALA A 201 -0.98 7.81 -6.37
CA ALA A 201 -0.06 7.42 -5.30
C ALA A 201 1.00 8.48 -5.00
N ASP A 202 1.47 9.15 -6.03
CA ASP A 202 2.48 10.21 -5.89
C ASP A 202 1.91 11.46 -5.21
N GLY A 203 0.56 11.63 -5.18
CA GLY A 203 -0.11 12.71 -4.47
C GLY A 203 0.26 14.12 -4.97
N GLY A 204 0.76 14.21 -6.21
CA GLY A 204 1.19 15.45 -6.84
C GLY A 204 0.03 16.33 -7.33
N ALA A 205 0.38 17.39 -8.07
CA ALA A 205 -0.59 18.34 -8.65
C ALA A 205 -1.66 17.67 -9.52
N ASP A 206 -1.32 16.53 -10.14
CA ASP A 206 -2.19 15.78 -11.06
C ASP A 206 -3.10 14.75 -10.35
N ALA A 207 -2.96 14.58 -9.02
CA ALA A 207 -3.69 13.54 -8.29
C ALA A 207 -5.21 13.69 -8.39
N GLN A 208 -5.73 14.90 -8.36
CA GLN A 208 -7.16 15.15 -8.50
C GLN A 208 -7.68 14.79 -9.89
N GLN A 209 -6.93 15.14 -10.94
CA GLN A 209 -7.26 14.76 -12.31
C GLN A 209 -7.18 13.25 -12.50
N ALA A 210 -6.16 12.61 -11.93
CA ALA A 210 -6.01 11.16 -11.94
C ALA A 210 -7.18 10.46 -11.23
N TYR A 211 -7.66 10.99 -10.09
CA TYR A 211 -8.82 10.45 -9.39
C TYR A 211 -10.09 10.51 -10.25
N ALA A 212 -10.36 11.66 -10.88
CA ALA A 212 -11.49 11.81 -11.78
C ALA A 212 -11.39 10.83 -12.96
N ARG A 213 -10.20 10.71 -13.56
CA ARG A 213 -9.96 9.79 -14.67
C ARG A 213 -10.11 8.32 -14.29
N PHE A 214 -9.69 7.96 -13.07
CA PHE A 214 -9.93 6.62 -12.53
C PHE A 214 -11.42 6.33 -12.39
N GLY A 215 -12.20 7.28 -11.88
CA GLY A 215 -13.67 7.17 -11.82
C GLY A 215 -14.29 6.92 -13.19
N GLU A 216 -13.87 7.65 -14.23
CA GLU A 216 -14.36 7.45 -15.61
C GLU A 216 -14.03 6.06 -16.17
N LEU A 217 -12.83 5.54 -15.89
CA LEU A 217 -12.43 4.19 -16.30
C LEU A 217 -13.32 3.13 -15.63
N ILE A 218 -13.53 3.25 -14.34
CA ILE A 218 -14.41 2.34 -13.57
C ILE A 218 -15.86 2.44 -14.06
N GLN A 219 -16.37 3.65 -14.31
CA GLN A 219 -17.74 3.83 -14.82
C GLN A 219 -17.93 3.10 -16.16
N ARG A 220 -17.04 3.30 -17.10
CA ARG A 220 -17.08 2.59 -18.40
C ARG A 220 -17.03 1.07 -18.23
N LEU A 221 -16.21 0.60 -17.29
CA LEU A 221 -16.14 -0.82 -16.96
C LEU A 221 -17.48 -1.34 -16.45
N VAL A 222 -18.11 -0.67 -15.49
CA VAL A 222 -19.43 -1.06 -14.93
C VAL A 222 -20.48 -1.10 -16.04
N GLU A 223 -20.57 -0.08 -16.89
CA GLU A 223 -21.51 -0.03 -18.01
C GLU A 223 -21.28 -1.20 -18.99
N THR A 224 -20.00 -1.47 -19.33
CA THR A 224 -19.63 -2.57 -20.24
C THR A 224 -20.02 -3.92 -19.64
N LYS A 225 -19.74 -4.15 -18.34
CA LYS A 225 -20.00 -5.44 -17.68
C LYS A 225 -21.47 -5.68 -17.40
N ARG A 226 -22.28 -4.64 -17.26
CA ARG A 226 -23.74 -4.78 -17.24
C ARG A 226 -24.29 -5.25 -18.57
N ALA A 227 -23.76 -4.73 -19.66
CA ALA A 227 -24.18 -5.12 -21.01
C ALA A 227 -23.62 -6.50 -21.43
N GLN A 228 -22.42 -6.82 -21.02
CA GLN A 228 -21.68 -8.05 -21.39
C GLN A 228 -20.95 -8.61 -20.16
N PRO A 229 -21.64 -9.34 -19.27
CA PRO A 229 -21.02 -9.97 -18.11
C PRO A 229 -19.93 -10.98 -18.52
N GLY A 230 -18.87 -11.06 -17.71
CA GLY A 230 -17.75 -11.98 -17.90
C GLY A 230 -17.41 -12.77 -16.62
N ALA A 231 -16.35 -13.56 -16.71
CA ALA A 231 -15.83 -14.30 -15.54
C ALA A 231 -14.83 -13.43 -14.75
N ASP A 232 -15.22 -12.20 -14.38
CA ASP A 232 -14.37 -11.22 -13.72
C ASP A 232 -15.01 -10.70 -12.42
N VAL A 233 -14.21 -10.01 -11.59
CA VAL A 233 -14.63 -9.49 -10.29
C VAL A 233 -15.80 -8.50 -10.45
N THR A 234 -15.74 -7.58 -11.41
CA THR A 234 -16.81 -6.60 -11.65
C THR A 234 -18.12 -7.28 -11.97
N SER A 235 -18.12 -8.26 -12.87
CA SER A 235 -19.35 -8.98 -13.24
C SER A 235 -19.94 -9.74 -12.06
N ARG A 236 -19.10 -10.33 -11.18
CA ARG A 236 -19.58 -11.02 -9.97
C ARG A 236 -20.16 -10.03 -8.95
N MET A 237 -19.54 -8.87 -8.74
CA MET A 237 -20.07 -7.83 -7.87
C MET A 237 -21.43 -7.33 -8.37
N LEU A 238 -21.56 -7.10 -9.69
CA LEU A 238 -22.82 -6.66 -10.31
C LEU A 238 -23.93 -7.72 -10.27
N ALA A 239 -23.58 -8.99 -10.13
CA ALA A 239 -24.53 -10.10 -10.00
C ALA A 239 -24.98 -10.35 -8.54
N HIS A 240 -24.49 -9.56 -7.57
CA HIS A 240 -24.88 -9.72 -6.17
C HIS A 240 -26.39 -9.49 -6.00
N PRO A 241 -27.09 -10.34 -5.24
CA PRO A 241 -28.56 -10.29 -5.14
C PRO A 241 -29.09 -9.05 -4.42
N GLU A 242 -28.32 -8.50 -3.48
CA GLU A 242 -28.69 -7.27 -2.81
C GLU A 242 -28.35 -6.06 -3.69
N PRO A 243 -29.27 -5.11 -3.86
CA PRO A 243 -29.05 -3.96 -4.73
C PRO A 243 -28.05 -2.97 -4.11
N PHE A 244 -27.07 -2.57 -4.90
CA PHE A 244 -26.17 -1.46 -4.62
C PHE A 244 -26.43 -0.33 -5.61
N THR A 245 -26.17 0.89 -5.21
CA THR A 245 -26.19 2.04 -6.10
C THR A 245 -24.98 2.00 -7.06
N GLU A 246 -25.09 2.73 -8.15
CA GLU A 246 -23.96 2.85 -9.09
C GLU A 246 -22.72 3.45 -8.44
N GLN A 247 -22.93 4.44 -7.57
CA GLN A 247 -21.84 5.05 -6.80
C GLN A 247 -21.15 4.05 -5.89
N GLU A 248 -21.87 3.18 -5.20
CA GLU A 248 -21.30 2.14 -4.34
C GLU A 248 -20.46 1.16 -5.16
N TYR A 249 -20.96 0.65 -6.29
CA TYR A 249 -20.16 -0.22 -7.17
C TYR A 249 -18.88 0.45 -7.63
N MET A 250 -18.97 1.71 -8.08
CA MET A 250 -17.80 2.46 -8.55
C MET A 250 -16.76 2.64 -7.44
N LEU A 251 -17.19 3.09 -6.26
CA LEU A 251 -16.29 3.35 -5.15
C LEU A 251 -15.63 2.07 -4.61
N ASP A 252 -16.36 0.96 -4.57
CA ASP A 252 -15.82 -0.32 -4.14
C ASP A 252 -14.82 -0.90 -5.16
N LEU A 253 -15.11 -0.80 -6.45
CA LEU A 253 -14.18 -1.19 -7.50
C LEU A 253 -12.91 -0.33 -7.49
N MET A 254 -13.05 0.99 -7.28
CA MET A 254 -11.90 1.89 -7.09
C MET A 254 -11.06 1.47 -5.87
N ALA A 255 -11.72 1.19 -4.74
CA ALA A 255 -11.04 0.77 -3.51
C ALA A 255 -10.28 -0.55 -3.69
N VAL A 256 -10.93 -1.57 -4.27
CA VAL A 256 -10.32 -2.89 -4.52
C VAL A 256 -9.13 -2.77 -5.48
N THR A 257 -9.29 -2.01 -6.56
CA THR A 257 -8.22 -1.83 -7.56
C THR A 257 -7.01 -1.09 -6.97
N ALA A 258 -7.24 0.05 -6.30
CA ALA A 258 -6.17 0.87 -5.74
C ALA A 258 -5.44 0.15 -4.58
N ALA A 259 -6.19 -0.49 -3.67
CA ALA A 259 -5.62 -1.24 -2.56
C ALA A 259 -4.82 -2.47 -3.01
N GLY A 260 -5.21 -3.10 -4.12
CA GLY A 260 -4.51 -4.25 -4.68
C GLY A 260 -3.23 -3.90 -5.45
N HIS A 261 -3.10 -2.69 -5.98
CA HIS A 261 -2.01 -2.34 -6.89
C HIS A 261 -0.69 -2.03 -6.16
N LEU A 262 -0.61 -0.87 -5.51
CA LEU A 262 0.67 -0.38 -5.00
C LEU A 262 1.27 -1.22 -3.86
N PRO A 263 0.50 -1.71 -2.88
CA PRO A 263 1.08 -2.59 -1.87
C PRO A 263 1.66 -3.87 -2.47
N THR A 264 1.05 -4.41 -3.53
CA THR A 264 1.57 -5.59 -4.24
C THR A 264 2.85 -5.26 -5.02
N ALA A 265 2.89 -4.10 -5.68
CA ALA A 265 4.08 -3.60 -6.37
C ALA A 265 5.25 -3.38 -5.40
N ASP A 266 4.98 -2.76 -4.26
CA ASP A 266 5.99 -2.53 -3.22
C ASP A 266 6.43 -3.86 -2.57
N TRP A 267 5.53 -4.83 -2.40
CA TRP A 267 5.90 -6.17 -1.92
C TRP A 267 6.84 -6.88 -2.88
N LEU A 268 6.52 -6.86 -4.17
CA LEU A 268 7.37 -7.41 -5.23
C LEU A 268 8.73 -6.72 -5.27
N GLY A 269 8.76 -5.39 -5.37
CA GLY A 269 10.01 -4.61 -5.45
C GLY A 269 10.89 -4.73 -4.21
N ASN A 270 10.30 -4.69 -2.99
CA ASN A 270 11.03 -4.86 -1.74
C ASN A 270 11.58 -6.29 -1.60
N SER A 271 10.88 -7.31 -2.11
CA SER A 271 11.34 -8.70 -2.09
C SER A 271 12.54 -8.90 -3.01
N ILE A 272 12.48 -8.36 -4.24
CA ILE A 272 13.63 -8.39 -5.15
C ILE A 272 14.83 -7.64 -4.52
N ARG A 273 14.60 -6.44 -3.98
CA ARG A 273 15.67 -5.68 -3.29
C ARG A 273 16.29 -6.51 -2.16
N LEU A 274 15.48 -7.15 -1.31
CA LEU A 274 15.98 -7.97 -0.20
C LEU A 274 16.85 -9.12 -0.72
N MET A 275 16.40 -9.81 -1.77
CA MET A 275 17.16 -10.92 -2.38
C MET A 275 18.48 -10.48 -3.00
N LEU A 276 18.57 -9.23 -3.50
CA LEU A 276 19.78 -8.67 -4.08
C LEU A 276 20.73 -8.03 -3.05
N THR A 277 20.27 -7.77 -1.81
CA THR A 277 21.07 -7.01 -0.81
C THR A 277 21.37 -7.76 0.47
N ASP A 278 20.74 -8.92 0.70
CA ASP A 278 20.92 -9.71 1.92
C ASP A 278 21.53 -11.07 1.58
N ASP A 279 22.73 -11.32 2.08
CA ASP A 279 23.50 -12.55 1.83
C ASP A 279 22.75 -13.83 2.18
N ARG A 280 21.80 -13.76 3.14
CA ARG A 280 20.93 -14.90 3.49
C ARG A 280 20.08 -15.38 2.32
N PHE A 281 19.70 -14.46 1.44
CA PHE A 281 18.85 -14.72 0.28
C PHE A 281 19.64 -14.74 -1.04
N ALA A 282 20.78 -14.06 -1.13
CA ALA A 282 21.62 -14.03 -2.33
C ALA A 282 22.09 -15.43 -2.75
N ALA A 283 22.43 -16.30 -1.79
CA ALA A 283 22.79 -17.69 -2.06
C ALA A 283 21.61 -18.53 -2.64
N SER A 284 20.40 -18.05 -2.49
CA SER A 284 19.17 -18.71 -2.92
C SER A 284 18.77 -18.34 -4.36
N LEU A 285 19.33 -17.25 -4.93
CA LEU A 285 19.11 -16.87 -6.33
C LEU A 285 19.54 -17.99 -7.30
N GLY A 286 20.43 -18.88 -6.87
CA GLY A 286 20.92 -20.01 -7.65
C GLY A 286 20.13 -21.33 -7.55
N GLY A 287 18.98 -21.43 -6.85
CA GLY A 287 18.38 -22.74 -6.77
C GLY A 287 17.14 -23.03 -5.96
N GLY A 288 16.28 -22.09 -5.57
CA GLY A 288 15.13 -22.58 -4.82
C GLY A 288 13.92 -21.68 -4.62
N ARG A 289 12.75 -22.18 -5.04
CA ARG A 289 11.42 -21.57 -4.81
C ARG A 289 11.11 -21.31 -3.32
N HIS A 290 11.72 -22.07 -2.40
CA HIS A 290 11.58 -21.84 -0.96
C HIS A 290 12.12 -20.48 -0.52
N SER A 291 13.15 -19.98 -1.17
CA SER A 291 13.76 -18.69 -0.83
C SER A 291 12.92 -17.49 -1.24
N VAL A 292 12.16 -17.56 -2.34
CA VAL A 292 11.26 -16.48 -2.76
C VAL A 292 10.16 -16.29 -1.72
N ALA A 293 9.49 -17.36 -1.31
CA ALA A 293 8.45 -17.29 -0.28
C ALA A 293 8.98 -16.79 1.08
N GLN A 294 10.20 -17.17 1.45
CA GLN A 294 10.85 -16.71 2.68
C GLN A 294 11.18 -15.23 2.61
N ALA A 295 11.78 -14.75 1.49
CA ALA A 295 12.07 -13.34 1.29
C ALA A 295 10.80 -12.50 1.28
N MET A 296 9.75 -12.96 0.62
CA MET A 296 8.45 -12.29 0.60
C MET A 296 7.84 -12.17 2.00
N ASN A 297 7.90 -13.24 2.81
CA ASN A 297 7.39 -13.18 4.18
C ASN A 297 8.27 -12.30 5.08
N GLU A 298 9.58 -12.31 4.90
CA GLU A 298 10.51 -11.42 5.64
C GLU A 298 10.22 -9.95 5.34
N VAL A 299 9.90 -9.62 4.08
CA VAL A 299 9.47 -8.27 3.70
C VAL A 299 8.19 -7.85 4.42
N LEU A 300 7.22 -8.75 4.60
CA LEU A 300 6.00 -8.44 5.35
C LEU A 300 6.28 -8.09 6.82
N TRP A 301 7.37 -8.59 7.39
CA TRP A 301 7.84 -8.24 8.72
C TRP A 301 8.68 -6.97 8.75
N GLU A 302 9.73 -6.88 7.94
CA GLU A 302 10.76 -5.84 8.04
C GLU A 302 10.49 -4.61 7.17
N ASP A 303 9.92 -4.85 5.99
CA ASP A 303 9.71 -3.86 4.94
C ASP A 303 8.25 -3.81 4.48
N THR A 304 7.34 -3.92 5.45
CA THR A 304 5.89 -3.93 5.25
C THR A 304 5.45 -2.89 4.22
N PRO A 305 4.87 -3.30 3.06
CA PRO A 305 4.51 -2.38 1.98
C PRO A 305 3.58 -1.25 2.40
N THR A 306 2.56 -1.55 3.20
CA THR A 306 1.75 -0.55 3.89
C THR A 306 2.32 -0.34 5.28
N GLN A 307 3.17 0.68 5.47
CA GLN A 307 3.83 0.92 6.74
C GLN A 307 2.92 1.56 7.79
N ILE A 308 2.03 2.44 7.36
CA ILE A 308 1.00 3.07 8.20
C ILE A 308 -0.34 2.94 7.48
N LEU A 309 -1.35 2.48 8.19
CA LEU A 309 -2.74 2.49 7.73
C LEU A 309 -3.52 3.51 8.55
N SER A 310 -4.23 4.40 7.87
CA SER A 310 -5.05 5.44 8.52
C SER A 310 -6.46 4.95 8.82
N GLY A 311 -7.19 5.75 9.58
CA GLY A 311 -8.63 5.65 9.66
C GLY A 311 -9.16 4.80 10.80
N ARG A 312 -8.68 5.02 12.04
CA ARG A 312 -9.41 4.65 13.26
C ARG A 312 -9.64 5.90 14.09
N TRP A 313 -10.78 5.98 14.74
CA TRP A 313 -11.15 7.08 15.63
C TRP A 313 -11.69 6.53 16.92
N ALA A 314 -11.34 7.17 18.06
CA ALA A 314 -11.85 6.75 19.35
C ALA A 314 -13.32 7.15 19.49
N ALA A 315 -14.21 6.18 19.69
CA ALA A 315 -15.64 6.43 19.88
C ALA A 315 -15.97 7.01 21.26
N ARG A 316 -15.06 6.87 22.23
CA ARG A 316 -15.15 7.44 23.58
C ARG A 316 -13.75 7.60 24.20
N ASP A 317 -13.68 8.37 25.25
CA ASP A 317 -12.43 8.50 26.04
C ASP A 317 -11.96 7.13 26.53
N THR A 318 -10.66 6.86 26.38
CA THR A 318 -10.06 5.58 26.72
C THR A 318 -8.57 5.72 27.06
N GLN A 319 -7.96 4.61 27.47
CA GLN A 319 -6.52 4.49 27.68
C GLN A 319 -5.93 3.49 26.70
N LEU A 320 -4.80 3.83 26.08
CA LEU A 320 -4.07 2.95 25.16
C LEU A 320 -2.56 3.15 25.35
N GLY A 321 -1.83 2.09 25.68
CA GLY A 321 -0.37 2.15 25.85
C GLY A 321 0.10 3.20 26.84
N GLY A 322 -0.67 3.46 27.91
CA GLY A 322 -0.40 4.50 28.92
C GLY A 322 -0.78 5.93 28.50
N ARG A 323 -1.37 6.12 27.32
CA ARG A 323 -1.85 7.43 26.83
C ARG A 323 -3.36 7.57 27.02
N ALA A 324 -3.81 8.76 27.42
CA ALA A 324 -5.22 9.12 27.41
C ALA A 324 -5.63 9.50 25.99
N ILE A 325 -6.51 8.72 25.39
CA ILE A 325 -7.08 8.94 24.07
C ILE A 325 -8.47 9.53 24.26
N ARG A 326 -8.75 10.66 23.64
CA ARG A 326 -10.03 11.34 23.74
C ARG A 326 -10.97 10.89 22.62
N THR A 327 -12.25 11.02 22.87
CA THR A 327 -13.29 10.86 21.87
C THR A 327 -12.97 11.67 20.61
N GLY A 328 -12.99 11.01 19.46
CA GLY A 328 -12.71 11.62 18.17
C GLY A 328 -11.23 11.75 17.80
N ASP A 329 -10.31 11.37 18.69
CA ASP A 329 -8.88 11.34 18.35
C ASP A 329 -8.64 10.32 17.23
N MET A 330 -7.81 10.70 16.23
CA MET A 330 -7.40 9.83 15.14
C MET A 330 -6.25 8.92 15.58
N LEU A 331 -6.37 7.62 15.29
CA LEU A 331 -5.31 6.64 15.47
C LEU A 331 -4.82 6.16 14.10
N LEU A 332 -3.53 6.23 13.90
CA LEU A 332 -2.81 5.68 12.75
C LEU A 332 -2.22 4.33 13.15
N LEU A 333 -2.51 3.32 12.35
CA LEU A 333 -2.02 1.96 12.59
C LEU A 333 -0.61 1.84 12.02
N GLY A 334 0.41 1.90 12.87
CA GLY A 334 1.81 1.79 12.49
C GLY A 334 2.22 0.33 12.28
N LEU A 335 1.78 -0.30 11.18
CA LEU A 335 1.95 -1.72 10.90
C LEU A 335 3.43 -2.12 10.90
N ALA A 336 4.29 -1.35 10.20
CA ALA A 336 5.72 -1.60 10.17
C ALA A 336 6.37 -1.42 11.56
N GLY A 337 5.92 -0.41 12.32
CA GLY A 337 6.37 -0.20 13.68
C GLY A 337 6.00 -1.36 14.60
N ALA A 338 4.76 -1.86 14.52
CA ALA A 338 4.30 -2.99 15.31
C ALA A 338 5.02 -4.30 14.94
N ASN A 339 5.25 -4.55 13.65
CA ASN A 339 6.02 -5.70 13.20
C ASN A 339 7.47 -5.68 13.71
N ALA A 340 8.04 -4.49 13.92
CA ALA A 340 9.38 -4.30 14.48
C ALA A 340 9.41 -4.24 16.02
N ASP A 341 8.30 -4.57 16.72
CA ASP A 341 8.25 -4.55 18.18
C ASP A 341 9.16 -5.64 18.78
N PRO A 342 10.15 -5.26 19.63
CA PRO A 342 11.04 -6.23 20.28
C PRO A 342 10.31 -7.26 21.15
N ALA A 343 9.09 -6.94 21.64
CA ALA A 343 8.28 -7.88 22.40
C ALA A 343 7.83 -9.10 21.59
N VAL A 344 7.75 -8.98 20.27
CA VAL A 344 7.29 -10.05 19.36
C VAL A 344 8.46 -10.63 18.59
N ARG A 345 9.45 -9.81 18.26
CA ARG A 345 10.63 -10.17 17.50
C ARG A 345 11.88 -10.11 18.37
N GLN A 346 12.01 -11.08 19.28
CA GLN A 346 13.12 -11.15 20.26
C GLN A 346 14.50 -11.35 19.61
N HIS A 347 14.55 -11.77 18.36
CA HIS A 347 15.78 -11.90 17.59
C HIS A 347 15.69 -10.89 16.45
N GLY A 348 16.60 -9.89 16.47
CA GLY A 348 16.73 -8.94 15.38
C GLY A 348 17.01 -9.64 14.04
N PRO A 349 17.12 -8.89 12.92
CA PRO A 349 17.26 -9.42 11.56
C PRO A 349 18.47 -10.35 11.35
N ARG A 350 19.26 -10.62 12.39
CA ARG A 350 20.49 -11.40 12.36
C ARG A 350 20.46 -12.72 13.17
N ALA A 351 19.29 -13.25 13.50
CA ALA A 351 19.22 -14.60 14.08
C ALA A 351 19.55 -15.64 13.01
N THR A 352 20.85 -15.94 12.85
CA THR A 352 21.41 -16.80 11.83
C THR A 352 21.24 -18.30 12.12
N ASP A 353 20.66 -18.70 13.27
CA ASP A 353 20.82 -20.06 13.80
C ASP A 353 19.50 -20.82 14.07
N GLY A 354 18.48 -20.64 13.27
CA GLY A 354 17.26 -21.46 13.38
C GLY A 354 16.57 -21.70 12.06
N PRO A 355 15.89 -22.86 11.87
CA PRO A 355 15.06 -23.03 10.71
C PRO A 355 14.01 -21.92 10.72
N TYR A 356 13.84 -21.27 9.57
CA TYR A 356 12.80 -20.27 9.34
C TYR A 356 11.45 -20.84 9.76
N THR A 357 10.88 -20.34 10.82
CA THR A 357 9.64 -20.85 11.40
C THR A 357 8.45 -20.19 10.75
N GLY A 358 8.26 -20.03 9.53
CA GLY A 358 7.06 -19.59 8.80
C GLY A 358 6.02 -18.77 9.59
N ASN A 359 6.47 -17.96 10.56
CA ASN A 359 5.58 -17.12 11.37
C ASN A 359 4.98 -16.01 10.50
N SER A 360 3.66 -16.04 10.30
CA SER A 360 2.89 -15.08 9.54
C SER A 360 2.03 -14.15 10.43
N ALA A 361 2.35 -14.02 11.71
CA ALA A 361 1.62 -13.18 12.64
C ALA A 361 1.98 -11.68 12.51
N HIS A 362 2.42 -11.24 11.35
CA HIS A 362 2.67 -9.83 11.05
C HIS A 362 1.37 -9.06 10.79
N PHE A 363 1.41 -7.75 10.96
CA PHE A 363 0.30 -6.86 10.68
C PHE A 363 0.26 -6.32 9.23
N ALA A 364 1.05 -6.84 8.30
CA ALA A 364 1.13 -6.30 6.94
C ALA A 364 -0.22 -6.19 6.21
N PHE A 365 -1.15 -7.07 6.54
CA PHE A 365 -2.53 -7.04 6.04
C PHE A 365 -3.54 -6.52 7.07
N SER A 366 -3.07 -5.87 8.14
CA SER A 366 -3.88 -5.47 9.29
C SER A 366 -4.52 -6.66 10.02
N TYR A 367 -5.49 -6.40 10.90
CA TYR A 367 -6.19 -7.44 11.67
C TYR A 367 -7.63 -6.99 11.96
N GLY A 368 -8.51 -7.94 12.34
CA GLY A 368 -9.88 -7.68 12.75
C GLY A 368 -10.84 -7.42 11.58
N GLU A 369 -11.95 -6.74 11.86
CA GLU A 369 -13.05 -6.52 10.90
C GLU A 369 -12.60 -5.81 9.62
N TYR A 370 -11.68 -4.85 9.73
CA TYR A 370 -11.22 -4.02 8.61
C TYR A 370 -9.86 -4.48 8.04
N ARG A 371 -9.50 -5.75 8.23
CA ARG A 371 -8.28 -6.33 7.61
C ARG A 371 -8.43 -6.45 6.10
N CYS A 372 -7.30 -6.56 5.41
CA CYS A 372 -7.33 -7.00 4.01
C CYS A 372 -8.00 -8.37 3.90
N PRO A 373 -9.01 -8.57 3.06
CA PRO A 373 -9.69 -9.86 2.89
C PRO A 373 -8.71 -10.96 2.45
N PHE A 374 -8.94 -12.17 2.94
CA PHE A 374 -8.03 -13.30 2.65
C PHE A 374 -7.86 -13.55 1.14
N PRO A 375 -8.94 -13.56 0.30
CA PRO A 375 -8.77 -13.75 -1.15
C PRO A 375 -7.92 -12.68 -1.81
N ALA A 376 -8.00 -11.41 -1.33
CA ALA A 376 -7.15 -10.34 -1.84
C ALA A 376 -5.68 -10.54 -1.49
N GLN A 377 -5.38 -11.12 -0.31
CA GLN A 377 -4.00 -11.48 0.08
C GLN A 377 -3.44 -12.57 -0.83
N GLU A 378 -4.22 -13.61 -1.13
CA GLU A 378 -3.82 -14.70 -2.03
C GLU A 378 -3.56 -14.20 -3.46
N ILE A 379 -4.44 -13.33 -3.97
CA ILE A 379 -4.26 -12.69 -5.28
C ILE A 379 -2.94 -11.91 -5.32
N ALA A 380 -2.67 -11.07 -4.32
CA ALA A 380 -1.44 -10.30 -4.22
C ALA A 380 -0.20 -11.20 -4.14
N GLU A 381 -0.27 -12.28 -3.35
CA GLU A 381 0.82 -13.26 -3.21
C GLU A 381 1.12 -13.96 -4.54
N VAL A 382 0.09 -14.43 -5.25
CA VAL A 382 0.26 -15.09 -6.55
C VAL A 382 0.94 -14.14 -7.54
N ILE A 383 0.48 -12.90 -7.63
CA ILE A 383 1.07 -11.91 -8.55
C ILE A 383 2.53 -11.64 -8.20
N ALA A 384 2.82 -11.30 -6.94
CA ALA A 384 4.17 -10.92 -6.54
C ALA A 384 5.15 -12.12 -6.63
N ARG A 385 4.74 -13.30 -6.14
CA ARG A 385 5.57 -14.51 -6.21
C ARG A 385 5.89 -14.91 -7.64
N THR A 386 4.86 -14.99 -8.50
CA THR A 386 5.04 -15.36 -9.90
C THR A 386 5.95 -14.36 -10.61
N GLY A 387 5.76 -13.06 -10.38
CA GLY A 387 6.62 -12.04 -10.95
C GLY A 387 8.09 -12.19 -10.54
N ILE A 388 8.36 -12.50 -9.27
CA ILE A 388 9.74 -12.73 -8.81
C ILE A 388 10.32 -14.00 -9.45
N GLU A 389 9.57 -15.11 -9.43
CA GLU A 389 10.00 -16.38 -9.99
C GLU A 389 10.38 -16.24 -11.48
N VAL A 390 9.50 -15.63 -12.30
CA VAL A 390 9.77 -15.41 -13.73
C VAL A 390 10.98 -14.49 -13.95
N LEU A 391 11.09 -13.41 -13.18
CA LEU A 391 12.24 -12.48 -13.31
C LEU A 391 13.57 -13.18 -13.05
N LEU A 392 13.65 -14.00 -11.99
CA LEU A 392 14.86 -14.71 -11.63
C LEU A 392 15.19 -15.86 -12.59
N ASP A 393 14.17 -16.54 -13.12
CA ASP A 393 14.36 -17.58 -14.13
C ASP A 393 14.87 -17.00 -15.47
N ARG A 394 14.38 -15.80 -15.85
CA ARG A 394 14.78 -15.11 -17.08
C ARG A 394 16.14 -14.41 -16.97
N LEU A 395 16.47 -13.88 -15.79
CA LEU A 395 17.68 -13.08 -15.54
C LEU A 395 18.42 -13.64 -14.31
N PRO A 396 19.04 -14.83 -14.44
CA PRO A 396 19.61 -15.56 -13.30
C PRO A 396 20.84 -14.87 -12.69
N ASP A 397 21.49 -13.98 -13.41
CA ASP A 397 22.63 -13.16 -12.96
C ASP A 397 22.25 -11.72 -12.59
N LEU A 398 20.96 -11.49 -12.30
CA LEU A 398 20.46 -10.19 -11.86
C LEU A 398 21.22 -9.66 -10.65
N ASP A 399 21.75 -8.44 -10.75
CA ASP A 399 22.52 -7.78 -9.68
C ASP A 399 22.19 -6.28 -9.65
N LEU A 400 22.47 -5.61 -8.53
CA LEU A 400 22.31 -4.16 -8.44
C LEU A 400 23.28 -3.42 -9.38
N ALA A 401 22.76 -2.40 -10.06
CA ALA A 401 23.58 -1.50 -10.86
C ALA A 401 24.22 -0.36 -10.04
N VAL A 402 23.80 -0.20 -8.77
CA VAL A 402 24.24 0.85 -7.85
C VAL A 402 24.56 0.23 -6.48
N PRO A 403 25.40 0.86 -5.65
CA PRO A 403 25.64 0.38 -4.29
C PRO A 403 24.35 0.36 -3.46
N ALA A 404 24.10 -0.73 -2.73
CA ALA A 404 22.87 -0.92 -1.92
C ALA A 404 22.55 0.27 -0.97
N PRO A 405 23.53 0.93 -0.31
CA PRO A 405 23.23 2.09 0.55
C PRO A 405 22.71 3.33 -0.17
N THR A 406 22.81 3.39 -1.50
CA THR A 406 22.28 4.52 -2.30
C THR A 406 20.81 4.36 -2.68
N LEU A 407 20.23 3.19 -2.44
CA LEU A 407 18.83 2.93 -2.70
C LEU A 407 17.96 3.75 -1.75
N ALA A 408 17.01 4.49 -2.33
CA ALA A 408 16.07 5.33 -1.57
C ALA A 408 14.64 4.77 -1.64
N ARG A 409 13.90 4.99 -0.57
CA ARG A 409 12.48 4.65 -0.51
C ARG A 409 11.62 5.80 -1.03
N ARG A 410 10.42 5.45 -1.50
CA ARG A 410 9.41 6.43 -1.89
C ARG A 410 9.09 7.37 -0.72
N PRO A 411 8.97 8.68 -0.95
CA PRO A 411 8.59 9.65 0.08
C PRO A 411 7.08 9.56 0.38
N SER A 412 6.68 8.55 1.14
CA SER A 412 5.29 8.32 1.55
C SER A 412 5.22 7.98 3.03
N ALA A 413 4.29 8.60 3.77
CA ALA A 413 4.01 8.21 5.14
C ALA A 413 3.29 6.85 5.23
N PHE A 414 2.52 6.48 4.20
CA PHE A 414 1.66 5.31 4.22
C PHE A 414 2.29 4.07 3.58
N LEU A 415 2.98 4.26 2.45
CA LEU A 415 3.57 3.18 1.66
C LEU A 415 5.08 3.14 1.79
N ARG A 416 5.63 1.94 1.75
CA ARG A 416 7.07 1.69 1.93
C ARG A 416 7.62 0.88 0.76
N GLY A 417 7.65 1.50 -0.40
CA GLY A 417 8.28 0.96 -1.61
C GLY A 417 9.61 1.65 -1.91
N MET A 418 10.30 1.16 -2.93
CA MET A 418 11.50 1.78 -3.45
C MET A 418 11.15 2.92 -4.41
N SER A 419 11.94 4.01 -4.40
CA SER A 419 11.84 5.05 -5.43
C SER A 419 12.38 4.56 -6.76
N ALA A 420 13.44 3.75 -6.72
CA ALA A 420 14.07 3.12 -7.88
C ALA A 420 14.83 1.85 -7.44
N LEU A 421 14.93 0.89 -8.34
CA LEU A 421 15.74 -0.32 -8.17
C LEU A 421 16.52 -0.60 -9.48
N PRO A 422 17.60 0.15 -9.72
CA PRO A 422 18.43 -0.05 -10.91
C PRO A 422 19.20 -1.37 -10.82
N VAL A 423 19.10 -2.18 -11.87
CA VAL A 423 19.74 -3.49 -11.96
C VAL A 423 20.55 -3.63 -13.24
N ARG A 424 21.47 -4.59 -13.23
CA ARG A 424 22.26 -5.06 -14.37
C ARG A 424 22.17 -6.57 -14.47
N PHE A 425 22.33 -7.08 -15.66
CA PHE A 425 22.29 -8.51 -15.97
C PHE A 425 22.93 -8.75 -17.34
N THR A 426 23.27 -9.99 -17.67
CA THR A 426 23.70 -10.35 -19.02
C THR A 426 22.50 -10.25 -19.97
N PRO A 427 22.62 -9.52 -21.10
CA PRO A 427 21.55 -9.45 -22.09
C PRO A 427 21.12 -10.85 -22.57
N VAL A 428 19.83 -11.07 -22.60
CA VAL A 428 19.23 -12.32 -23.10
C VAL A 428 18.26 -12.02 -24.26
N PRO A 429 18.05 -12.97 -25.17
CA PRO A 429 17.07 -12.79 -26.25
C PRO A 429 15.65 -12.72 -25.67
N THR A 430 14.77 -12.03 -26.38
CA THR A 430 13.33 -12.06 -26.11
C THR A 430 12.78 -13.46 -26.33
N THR A 431 11.81 -13.87 -25.51
CA THR A 431 11.13 -15.17 -25.70
C THR A 431 10.21 -15.18 -26.91
N GLY A 432 9.95 -14.01 -27.49
CA GLY A 432 9.02 -13.81 -28.59
C GLY A 432 7.61 -14.16 -28.12
N GLY A 433 6.95 -13.25 -27.44
CA GLY A 433 5.58 -13.46 -26.98
C GLY A 433 4.74 -14.03 -28.12
N HIS A 434 4.10 -15.15 -27.87
CA HIS A 434 3.15 -15.72 -28.79
C HIS A 434 2.05 -14.69 -29.05
N ARG A 435 2.10 -14.05 -30.23
CA ARG A 435 1.05 -13.17 -30.76
C ARG A 435 -0.25 -13.93 -30.94
#